data_513fb34d96dfcf34dd06b31bc1c4b0e2
#
_entry.id   513fb34d96dfcf34dd06b31bc1c4b0e2
#
_cell.length_a   1.000
_cell.length_b   1.000
_cell.length_c   1.000
_cell.angle_alpha   90.00
_cell.angle_beta   90.00
_cell.angle_gamma   90.00
#
_symmetry.space_group_name_H-M   'P 1'
#
loop_
_entity.id
_entity.type
_entity.pdbx_description
1 polymer ?
#
loop_
_entity_poly.entity_id
_entity_poly.type
_entity_poly.pdbx_seq_one_letter_code
_entity_poly.pdbx_strand_id
1 'polypeptide(L)'
;MLNDKTIAVVIPSYNESTQIEMVLDSMPDFVDRIVVVDDCSKDDTLNKVKAYLDNDSNKSDLQLKSIFLELPEPTPYNRADIEFIQRVQSEKELFTLQKIHNKNQESEKIILIEHTQNGGVGAAIASGYKWCKDHDIDCVAVMAGDGQMDPDELLSICSPVVNENIDYVKGNRLQHKSAWVIIPKVRFLGNSILSILTKISSGYWHVSDTQTGYTAISVS
;
A
#
# COMPACT_ATOMS: atom_id res chain seq x y z
N MET A 1 8.63 12.83 -4.05
CA MET A 1 8.65 12.43 -5.48
C MET A 1 10.01 11.85 -5.84
N LEU A 2 10.05 10.80 -6.62
CA LEU A 2 11.27 10.20 -7.15
C LEU A 2 11.23 10.28 -8.67
N ASN A 3 12.14 11.05 -9.30
CA ASN A 3 12.20 11.27 -10.74
C ASN A 3 10.85 11.69 -11.37
N ASP A 4 10.22 12.70 -10.79
CA ASP A 4 8.92 13.26 -11.20
C ASP A 4 7.72 12.28 -11.07
N LYS A 5 7.93 11.11 -10.45
CA LYS A 5 6.89 10.14 -10.14
C LYS A 5 6.44 10.25 -8.70
N THR A 6 5.13 10.12 -8.49
CA THR A 6 4.53 10.13 -7.16
C THR A 6 4.61 8.76 -6.49
N ILE A 7 5.00 8.74 -5.21
CA ILE A 7 5.16 7.50 -4.45
C ILE A 7 4.26 7.51 -3.24
N ALA A 8 3.46 6.46 -3.09
CA ALA A 8 2.72 6.18 -1.88
C ALA A 8 3.20 4.89 -1.20
N VAL A 9 3.06 4.85 0.12
CA VAL A 9 3.25 3.65 0.92
C VAL A 9 1.92 3.29 1.58
N VAL A 10 1.39 2.11 1.29
CA VAL A 10 0.20 1.55 1.94
C VAL A 10 0.64 0.74 3.15
N ILE A 11 0.08 1.08 4.31
CA ILE A 11 0.36 0.43 5.59
C ILE A 11 -0.92 -0.23 6.09
N PRO A 12 -1.15 -1.53 5.80
CA PRO A 12 -2.21 -2.27 6.44
C PRO A 12 -1.88 -2.45 7.93
N SER A 13 -2.80 -2.08 8.82
CA SER A 13 -2.61 -2.11 10.27
C SER A 13 -3.76 -2.79 10.97
N TYR A 14 -3.45 -3.70 11.91
CA TYR A 14 -4.43 -4.33 12.80
C TYR A 14 -3.81 -4.64 14.15
N ASN A 15 -4.20 -3.88 15.19
CA ASN A 15 -3.64 -3.97 16.54
C ASN A 15 -2.12 -3.75 16.61
N GLU A 16 -1.65 -2.68 15.97
CA GLU A 16 -0.21 -2.30 15.87
C GLU A 16 0.12 -1.06 16.73
N SER A 17 -0.63 -0.82 17.82
CA SER A 17 -0.49 0.38 18.66
C SER A 17 0.92 0.59 19.23
N THR A 18 1.74 -0.46 19.34
CA THR A 18 3.09 -0.37 19.88
C THR A 18 4.13 0.04 18.83
N GLN A 19 3.89 -0.19 17.54
CA GLN A 19 4.87 0.03 16.46
C GLN A 19 4.47 1.10 15.47
N ILE A 20 3.18 1.39 15.30
CA ILE A 20 2.67 2.25 14.22
C ILE A 20 3.31 3.65 14.21
N GLU A 21 3.53 4.25 15.38
CA GLU A 21 4.16 5.57 15.49
C GLU A 21 5.61 5.53 14.97
N MET A 22 6.39 4.52 15.38
CA MET A 22 7.76 4.32 14.91
C MET A 22 7.81 4.13 13.39
N VAL A 23 6.85 3.37 12.83
CA VAL A 23 6.75 3.16 11.38
C VAL A 23 6.46 4.46 10.65
N LEU A 24 5.54 5.29 11.16
CA LEU A 24 5.21 6.59 10.55
C LEU A 24 6.39 7.56 10.61
N ASP A 25 7.08 7.63 11.77
CA ASP A 25 8.22 8.52 11.98
C ASP A 25 9.46 8.13 11.17
N SER A 26 9.58 6.86 10.79
CA SER A 26 10.72 6.34 10.01
C SER A 26 10.54 6.45 8.49
N MET A 27 9.40 7.00 8.01
CA MET A 27 9.15 7.10 6.57
C MET A 27 10.12 8.05 5.88
N PRO A 28 10.79 7.61 4.79
CA PRO A 28 11.71 8.44 4.03
C PRO A 28 11.02 9.66 3.38
N ASP A 29 11.77 10.74 3.23
CA ASP A 29 11.26 12.01 2.68
C ASP A 29 10.76 11.92 1.23
N PHE A 30 11.27 10.97 0.45
CA PHE A 30 10.84 10.79 -0.94
C PHE A 30 9.43 10.20 -1.07
N VAL A 31 8.86 9.67 0.01
CA VAL A 31 7.47 9.17 0.06
C VAL A 31 6.52 10.36 0.12
N ASP A 32 5.67 10.49 -0.90
CA ASP A 32 4.73 11.60 -1.05
C ASP A 32 3.46 11.41 -0.24
N ARG A 33 3.00 10.15 -0.11
CA ARG A 33 1.79 9.79 0.65
C ARG A 33 1.99 8.52 1.44
N ILE A 34 1.42 8.51 2.65
CA ILE A 34 1.39 7.36 3.55
C ILE A 34 -0.08 7.03 3.77
N VAL A 35 -0.55 5.90 3.25
CA VAL A 35 -1.95 5.47 3.35
C VAL A 35 -2.05 4.39 4.40
N VAL A 36 -2.44 4.76 5.60
CA VAL A 36 -2.69 3.81 6.70
C VAL A 36 -4.11 3.28 6.56
N VAL A 37 -4.24 1.96 6.49
CA VAL A 37 -5.54 1.29 6.47
C VAL A 37 -5.70 0.49 7.76
N ASP A 38 -6.47 1.03 8.69
CA ASP A 38 -6.83 0.36 9.95
C ASP A 38 -7.94 -0.65 9.70
N ASP A 39 -7.63 -1.93 9.85
CA ASP A 39 -8.55 -3.02 9.58
C ASP A 39 -9.41 -3.38 10.80
N CYS A 40 -10.09 -2.36 11.35
CA CYS A 40 -10.95 -2.47 12.54
C CYS A 40 -10.15 -2.90 13.79
N SER A 41 -9.07 -2.20 14.12
CA SER A 41 -8.26 -2.43 15.31
C SER A 41 -9.09 -2.30 16.60
N LYS A 42 -8.73 -3.10 17.60
CA LYS A 42 -9.38 -3.12 18.92
C LYS A 42 -8.54 -2.43 20.00
N ASP A 43 -7.31 -2.10 19.68
CA ASP A 43 -6.36 -1.39 20.53
C ASP A 43 -6.30 0.11 20.18
N ASP A 44 -5.29 0.82 20.63
CA ASP A 44 -5.15 2.27 20.43
C ASP A 44 -4.53 2.66 19.07
N THR A 45 -4.37 1.72 18.13
CA THR A 45 -3.76 1.96 16.80
C THR A 45 -4.42 3.14 16.09
N LEU A 46 -5.75 3.09 15.97
CA LEU A 46 -6.52 4.11 15.25
C LEU A 46 -6.33 5.52 15.84
N ASN A 47 -6.36 5.65 17.18
CA ASN A 47 -6.22 6.95 17.84
C ASN A 47 -4.80 7.52 17.70
N LYS A 48 -3.78 6.66 17.75
CA LYS A 48 -2.39 7.06 17.51
C LYS A 48 -2.21 7.62 16.10
N VAL A 49 -2.74 6.96 15.08
CA VAL A 49 -2.68 7.49 13.70
C VAL A 49 -3.49 8.78 13.57
N LYS A 50 -4.66 8.91 14.22
CA LYS A 50 -5.44 10.16 14.22
C LYS A 50 -4.65 11.34 14.78
N ALA A 51 -3.81 11.13 15.79
CA ALA A 51 -2.98 12.20 16.34
C ALA A 51 -2.02 12.81 15.30
N TYR A 52 -1.57 12.02 14.32
CA TYR A 52 -0.76 12.53 13.21
C TYR A 52 -1.57 13.38 12.23
N LEU A 53 -2.86 13.10 12.03
CA LEU A 53 -3.70 13.90 11.12
C LEU A 53 -3.91 15.32 11.61
N ASP A 54 -4.01 15.52 12.93
CA ASP A 54 -4.23 16.82 13.53
C ASP A 54 -2.93 17.66 13.67
N ASN A 55 -1.77 17.07 13.31
CA ASN A 55 -0.49 17.77 13.35
C ASN A 55 -0.30 18.63 12.09
N ASP A 56 0.16 19.88 12.28
CA ASP A 56 0.48 20.77 11.15
C ASP A 56 1.55 20.22 10.20
N SER A 57 2.38 19.27 10.66
CA SER A 57 3.37 18.57 9.83
C SER A 57 2.73 17.59 8.82
N ASN A 58 1.44 17.28 8.94
CA ASN A 58 0.73 16.40 7.99
C ASN A 58 0.36 17.12 6.68
N LYS A 59 1.07 18.17 6.31
CA LYS A 59 0.88 18.87 5.04
C LYS A 59 1.93 18.41 4.04
N SER A 60 1.50 18.22 2.79
CA SER A 60 2.37 17.92 1.66
C SER A 60 2.36 19.08 0.68
N ASP A 61 3.54 19.44 0.16
CA ASP A 61 3.67 20.45 -0.90
C ASP A 61 3.05 19.95 -2.22
N LEU A 62 2.92 18.64 -2.37
CA LEU A 62 2.30 18.03 -3.52
C LEU A 62 0.77 18.03 -3.40
N GLN A 63 0.09 18.68 -4.34
CA GLN A 63 -1.37 18.63 -4.48
C GLN A 63 -1.73 17.50 -5.44
N LEU A 64 -2.47 16.51 -4.96
CA LEU A 64 -3.02 15.44 -5.80
C LEU A 64 -4.34 15.88 -6.42
N LYS A 65 -4.71 15.22 -7.51
CA LYS A 65 -6.03 15.36 -8.12
C LYS A 65 -6.78 14.06 -7.95
N SER A 66 -7.96 14.15 -7.35
CA SER A 66 -8.85 12.99 -7.30
C SER A 66 -9.48 12.77 -8.66
N ILE A 67 -9.42 11.54 -9.16
CA ILE A 67 -10.08 11.15 -10.41
C ILE A 67 -11.54 10.84 -10.09
N PHE A 68 -12.41 11.83 -10.22
CA PHE A 68 -13.86 11.61 -10.14
C PHE A 68 -14.40 11.45 -11.56
N LEU A 69 -14.88 10.25 -11.87
CA LEU A 69 -15.60 9.97 -13.11
C LEU A 69 -17.07 10.34 -12.91
N GLU A 70 -17.47 11.52 -13.42
CA GLU A 70 -18.87 11.91 -13.48
C GLU A 70 -19.58 11.16 -14.61
N LEU A 71 -20.83 10.72 -14.36
CA LEU A 71 -21.66 10.12 -15.38
C LEU A 71 -22.09 11.21 -16.38
N PRO A 72 -21.67 11.14 -17.64
CA PRO A 72 -22.11 12.09 -18.65
C PRO A 72 -23.60 11.86 -19.01
N GLU A 73 -24.26 12.89 -19.53
CA GLU A 73 -25.60 12.75 -20.08
C GLU A 73 -25.62 11.68 -21.18
N PRO A 74 -26.61 10.78 -21.19
CA PRO A 74 -26.69 9.69 -22.15
C PRO A 74 -26.85 10.20 -23.58
N THR A 75 -25.98 9.78 -24.48
CA THR A 75 -26.09 10.03 -25.91
C THR A 75 -25.97 8.71 -26.70
N PRO A 76 -26.36 8.65 -27.97
CA PRO A 76 -26.18 7.45 -28.78
C PRO A 76 -24.70 7.00 -28.92
N TYR A 77 -23.74 7.89 -28.66
CA TYR A 77 -22.31 7.70 -28.96
C TYR A 77 -21.47 7.43 -27.71
N ASN A 78 -21.97 7.66 -26.47
CA ASN A 78 -21.21 7.51 -25.23
C ASN A 78 -21.66 6.34 -24.32
N ARG A 79 -22.40 5.40 -24.88
CA ARG A 79 -22.94 4.25 -24.10
C ARG A 79 -21.83 3.41 -23.47
N ALA A 80 -20.72 3.20 -24.18
CA ALA A 80 -19.58 2.44 -23.67
C ALA A 80 -18.90 3.16 -22.49
N ASP A 81 -18.77 4.49 -22.57
CA ASP A 81 -18.19 5.30 -21.50
C ASP A 81 -19.07 5.26 -20.24
N ILE A 82 -20.39 5.36 -20.42
CA ILE A 82 -21.35 5.24 -19.31
C ILE A 82 -21.27 3.86 -18.66
N GLU A 83 -21.27 2.78 -19.42
CA GLU A 83 -21.11 1.41 -18.90
C GLU A 83 -19.79 1.24 -18.15
N PHE A 84 -18.69 1.79 -18.68
CA PHE A 84 -17.38 1.76 -18.01
C PHE A 84 -17.42 2.50 -16.68
N ILE A 85 -17.95 3.75 -16.65
CA ILE A 85 -18.05 4.55 -15.42
C ILE A 85 -18.94 3.86 -14.38
N GLN A 86 -20.09 3.32 -14.79
CA GLN A 86 -20.99 2.58 -13.91
C GLN A 86 -20.29 1.35 -13.31
N ARG A 87 -19.49 0.64 -14.10
CA ARG A 87 -18.71 -0.51 -13.62
C ARG A 87 -17.68 -0.07 -12.59
N VAL A 88 -16.91 0.99 -12.85
CA VAL A 88 -15.93 1.54 -11.90
C VAL A 88 -16.60 1.99 -10.60
N GLN A 89 -17.80 2.60 -10.70
CA GLN A 89 -18.56 2.99 -9.51
C GLN A 89 -19.07 1.77 -8.72
N SER A 90 -19.52 0.70 -9.39
CA SER A 90 -19.96 -0.53 -8.73
C SER A 90 -18.81 -1.31 -8.06
N GLU A 91 -17.57 -1.14 -8.52
CA GLU A 91 -16.40 -1.73 -7.86
C GLU A 91 -16.28 -1.28 -6.40
N LYS A 92 -16.77 -0.10 -6.04
CA LYS A 92 -16.74 0.39 -4.64
C LYS A 92 -17.53 -0.52 -3.69
N GLU A 93 -18.54 -1.22 -4.18
CA GLU A 93 -19.35 -2.17 -3.40
C GLU A 93 -18.59 -3.45 -3.06
N LEU A 94 -17.49 -3.75 -3.79
CA LEU A 94 -16.65 -4.92 -3.56
C LEU A 94 -15.64 -4.71 -2.42
N PHE A 95 -15.41 -3.47 -2.03
CA PHE A 95 -14.47 -3.14 -0.96
C PHE A 95 -15.14 -3.22 0.41
N THR A 96 -14.34 -3.49 1.44
CA THR A 96 -14.79 -3.40 2.83
C THR A 96 -15.33 -2.00 3.11
N LEU A 97 -16.48 -1.90 3.79
CA LEU A 97 -17.03 -0.62 4.20
C LEU A 97 -16.01 0.16 5.01
N GLN A 98 -15.71 1.38 4.59
CA GLN A 98 -14.60 2.17 5.11
C GLN A 98 -14.99 3.62 5.33
N LYS A 99 -14.25 4.27 6.23
CA LYS A 99 -14.33 5.69 6.51
C LYS A 99 -12.95 6.32 6.38
N ILE A 100 -12.85 7.43 5.64
CA ILE A 100 -11.63 8.23 5.55
C ILE A 100 -11.74 9.36 6.56
N HIS A 101 -10.70 9.55 7.39
CA HIS A 101 -10.69 10.53 8.47
C HIS A 101 -10.13 11.89 8.06
N ASN A 102 -9.44 11.95 6.94
CA ASN A 102 -8.81 13.15 6.42
C ASN A 102 -9.82 14.22 6.00
N LYS A 103 -9.52 15.47 6.31
CA LYS A 103 -10.32 16.65 5.90
C LYS A 103 -9.98 17.07 4.47
N ASN A 104 -8.70 16.98 4.11
CA ASN A 104 -8.20 17.34 2.78
C ASN A 104 -7.20 16.29 2.26
N GLN A 105 -7.73 15.23 1.64
CA GLN A 105 -6.93 14.11 1.14
C GLN A 105 -5.92 14.51 0.05
N GLU A 106 -6.16 15.62 -0.65
CA GLU A 106 -5.30 16.07 -1.75
C GLU A 106 -3.99 16.70 -1.25
N SER A 107 -3.97 17.28 -0.04
CA SER A 107 -2.84 18.03 0.53
C SER A 107 -2.21 17.39 1.76
N GLU A 108 -2.85 16.39 2.38
CA GLU A 108 -2.34 15.75 3.58
C GLU A 108 -1.39 14.59 3.23
N LYS A 109 -0.25 14.49 3.92
CA LYS A 109 0.78 13.46 3.68
C LYS A 109 0.32 12.09 4.16
N ILE A 110 -0.29 12.02 5.35
CA ILE A 110 -0.81 10.78 5.94
C ILE A 110 -2.31 10.73 5.70
N ILE A 111 -2.76 9.65 5.10
CA ILE A 111 -4.16 9.35 4.86
C ILE A 111 -4.57 8.18 5.76
N LEU A 112 -5.67 8.32 6.48
CA LEU A 112 -6.20 7.28 7.36
C LEU A 112 -7.54 6.78 6.86
N ILE A 113 -7.56 5.51 6.50
CA ILE A 113 -8.74 4.73 6.12
C ILE A 113 -9.05 3.77 7.27
N GLU A 114 -10.26 3.82 7.81
CA GLU A 114 -10.75 2.91 8.84
C GLU A 114 -11.78 1.96 8.23
N HIS A 115 -11.55 0.65 8.32
CA HIS A 115 -12.56 -0.34 7.99
C HIS A 115 -13.59 -0.48 9.12
N THR A 116 -14.86 -0.61 8.79
CA THR A 116 -15.94 -0.79 9.78
C THR A 116 -16.02 -2.22 10.31
N GLN A 117 -15.37 -3.16 9.62
CA GLN A 117 -15.24 -4.57 10.00
C GLN A 117 -13.88 -5.08 9.54
N ASN A 118 -13.32 -6.07 10.25
CA ASN A 118 -12.06 -6.68 9.86
C ASN A 118 -12.24 -7.47 8.55
N GLY A 119 -11.52 -7.06 7.51
CA GLY A 119 -11.51 -7.68 6.19
C GLY A 119 -10.24 -8.50 5.92
N GLY A 120 -9.26 -8.43 6.81
CA GLY A 120 -7.95 -9.04 6.68
C GLY A 120 -6.97 -8.19 5.86
N VAL A 121 -5.69 -8.52 5.95
CA VAL A 121 -4.58 -7.76 5.35
C VAL A 121 -4.77 -7.52 3.84
N GLY A 122 -5.32 -8.51 3.11
CA GLY A 122 -5.58 -8.36 1.68
C GLY A 122 -6.62 -7.29 1.37
N ALA A 123 -7.71 -7.20 2.16
CA ALA A 123 -8.72 -6.17 2.02
C ALA A 123 -8.15 -4.78 2.35
N ALA A 124 -7.33 -4.67 3.39
CA ALA A 124 -6.67 -3.43 3.77
C ALA A 124 -5.73 -2.93 2.65
N ILE A 125 -4.90 -3.81 2.07
CA ILE A 125 -4.04 -3.48 0.93
C ILE A 125 -4.87 -3.04 -0.28
N ALA A 126 -5.96 -3.75 -0.59
CA ALA A 126 -6.83 -3.42 -1.71
C ALA A 126 -7.47 -2.03 -1.54
N SER A 127 -7.93 -1.68 -0.33
CA SER A 127 -8.46 -0.34 -0.02
C SER A 127 -7.41 0.75 -0.20
N GLY A 128 -6.18 0.50 0.25
CA GLY A 128 -5.06 1.43 0.04
C GLY A 128 -4.70 1.60 -1.43
N TYR A 129 -4.62 0.51 -2.21
CA TYR A 129 -4.40 0.57 -3.65
C TYR A 129 -5.51 1.31 -4.39
N LYS A 130 -6.76 1.09 -4.00
CA LYS A 130 -7.90 1.81 -4.58
C LYS A 130 -7.79 3.30 -4.36
N TRP A 131 -7.46 3.72 -3.12
CA TRP A 131 -7.23 5.12 -2.82
C TRP A 131 -6.11 5.71 -3.68
N CYS A 132 -4.96 5.03 -3.80
CA CYS A 132 -3.84 5.47 -4.61
C CYS A 132 -4.20 5.60 -6.09
N LYS A 133 -4.95 4.63 -6.64
CA LYS A 133 -5.46 4.68 -8.02
C LYS A 133 -6.39 5.85 -8.25
N ASP A 134 -7.29 6.13 -7.31
CA ASP A 134 -8.26 7.24 -7.41
C ASP A 134 -7.58 8.62 -7.32
N HIS A 135 -6.32 8.68 -6.86
CA HIS A 135 -5.53 9.91 -6.72
C HIS A 135 -4.31 9.96 -7.65
N ASP A 136 -4.29 9.13 -8.70
CA ASP A 136 -3.27 9.13 -9.77
C ASP A 136 -1.84 9.01 -9.24
N ILE A 137 -1.63 8.11 -8.29
CA ILE A 137 -0.29 7.78 -7.77
C ILE A 137 0.42 6.85 -8.76
N ASP A 138 1.68 7.16 -9.09
CA ASP A 138 2.46 6.39 -10.07
C ASP A 138 2.99 5.06 -9.49
N CYS A 139 3.53 5.07 -8.28
CA CYS A 139 4.16 3.92 -7.64
C CYS A 139 3.62 3.73 -6.22
N VAL A 140 3.16 2.52 -5.91
CA VAL A 140 2.65 2.19 -4.59
C VAL A 140 3.43 1.04 -3.98
N ALA A 141 4.08 1.29 -2.85
CA ALA A 141 4.70 0.25 -2.04
C ALA A 141 3.77 -0.19 -0.90
N VAL A 142 3.91 -1.44 -0.46
CA VAL A 142 3.23 -1.97 0.73
C VAL A 142 4.26 -2.24 1.81
N MET A 143 4.03 -1.70 3.00
CA MET A 143 4.85 -1.93 4.18
C MET A 143 3.95 -2.24 5.39
N ALA A 144 4.24 -3.32 6.12
CA ALA A 144 3.44 -3.68 7.29
C ALA A 144 3.62 -2.69 8.44
N GLY A 145 2.54 -2.46 9.22
CA GLY A 145 2.55 -1.58 10.39
C GLY A 145 3.26 -2.15 11.62
N ASP A 146 3.77 -3.39 11.52
CA ASP A 146 4.41 -4.13 12.62
C ASP A 146 5.91 -3.80 12.82
N GLY A 147 6.46 -2.89 12.01
CA GLY A 147 7.86 -2.47 12.08
C GLY A 147 8.91 -3.53 11.69
N GLN A 148 8.49 -4.65 11.09
CA GLN A 148 9.43 -5.70 10.65
C GLN A 148 10.08 -5.42 9.29
N MET A 149 9.58 -4.45 8.54
CA MET A 149 10.12 -4.04 7.25
C MET A 149 10.98 -2.78 7.43
N ASP A 150 12.17 -2.79 6.81
CA ASP A 150 13.10 -1.67 6.90
C ASP A 150 12.69 -0.55 5.93
N PRO A 151 12.37 0.66 6.40
CA PRO A 151 12.04 1.79 5.54
C PRO A 151 13.18 2.21 4.61
N ASP A 152 14.45 1.97 4.98
CA ASP A 152 15.61 2.27 4.13
C ASP A 152 15.64 1.42 2.85
N GLU A 153 14.99 0.25 2.85
CA GLU A 153 14.85 -0.60 1.67
C GLU A 153 13.78 -0.13 0.69
N LEU A 154 12.88 0.81 1.07
CA LEU A 154 11.82 1.34 0.19
C LEU A 154 12.38 1.89 -1.12
N LEU A 155 13.50 2.61 -1.06
CA LEU A 155 14.11 3.16 -2.27
C LEU A 155 14.50 2.06 -3.27
N SER A 156 15.04 0.94 -2.77
CA SER A 156 15.47 -0.17 -3.61
C SER A 156 14.29 -0.91 -4.26
N ILE A 157 13.12 -0.90 -3.61
CA ILE A 157 11.90 -1.55 -4.09
C ILE A 157 11.15 -0.64 -5.06
N CYS A 158 11.08 0.67 -4.80
CA CYS A 158 10.38 1.63 -5.66
C CYS A 158 11.19 1.99 -6.92
N SER A 159 12.54 2.05 -6.83
CA SER A 159 13.39 2.49 -7.95
C SER A 159 13.17 1.71 -9.25
N PRO A 160 13.05 0.38 -9.29
CA PRO A 160 12.81 -0.33 -10.54
C PRO A 160 11.44 -0.01 -11.16
N VAL A 161 10.42 0.21 -10.33
CA VAL A 161 9.08 0.63 -10.81
C VAL A 161 9.17 2.00 -11.48
N VAL A 162 9.84 2.94 -10.82
CA VAL A 162 9.92 4.35 -11.27
C VAL A 162 10.85 4.51 -12.47
N ASN A 163 12.02 3.85 -12.47
CA ASN A 163 13.10 4.12 -13.41
C ASN A 163 13.13 3.16 -14.61
N GLU A 164 12.65 1.91 -14.41
CA GLU A 164 12.78 0.83 -15.38
C GLU A 164 11.42 0.40 -15.95
N ASN A 165 10.32 1.09 -15.57
CA ASN A 165 8.95 0.75 -15.95
C ASN A 165 8.59 -0.72 -15.65
N ILE A 166 9.04 -1.21 -14.50
CA ILE A 166 8.69 -2.55 -14.02
C ILE A 166 7.35 -2.44 -13.29
N ASP A 167 6.36 -3.23 -13.70
CA ASP A 167 5.01 -3.18 -13.14
C ASP A 167 4.93 -3.67 -11.69
N TYR A 168 5.81 -4.62 -11.29
CA TYR A 168 5.77 -5.24 -9.97
C TYR A 168 7.16 -5.61 -9.47
N VAL A 169 7.50 -5.15 -8.27
CA VAL A 169 8.74 -5.48 -7.56
C VAL A 169 8.40 -6.12 -6.23
N LYS A 170 9.15 -7.14 -5.85
CA LYS A 170 8.98 -7.86 -4.60
C LYS A 170 10.29 -7.97 -3.85
N GLY A 171 10.30 -7.58 -2.58
CA GLY A 171 11.43 -7.76 -1.68
C GLY A 171 11.79 -9.23 -1.48
N ASN A 172 13.06 -9.52 -1.23
CA ASN A 172 13.55 -10.88 -1.02
C ASN A 172 14.35 -10.96 0.28
N ARG A 173 13.68 -11.33 1.37
CA ARG A 173 14.30 -11.47 2.69
C ARG A 173 15.31 -12.61 2.78
N LEU A 174 15.16 -13.65 1.95
CA LEU A 174 16.02 -14.84 2.00
C LEU A 174 17.41 -14.58 1.39
N GLN A 175 17.54 -13.56 0.55
CA GLN A 175 18.83 -13.17 -0.07
C GLN A 175 19.63 -12.15 0.74
N HIS A 176 19.04 -11.55 1.78
CA HIS A 176 19.76 -10.62 2.63
C HIS A 176 20.90 -11.34 3.37
N LYS A 177 22.11 -10.74 3.42
CA LYS A 177 23.30 -11.35 4.03
C LYS A 177 23.11 -11.77 5.49
N SER A 178 22.26 -11.07 6.23
CA SER A 178 21.92 -11.35 7.63
C SER A 178 20.69 -12.26 7.81
N ALA A 179 20.01 -12.68 6.74
CA ALA A 179 18.79 -13.50 6.82
C ALA A 179 18.99 -14.77 7.65
N TRP A 180 20.14 -15.43 7.50
CA TRP A 180 20.49 -16.64 8.25
C TRP A 180 20.66 -16.42 9.76
N VAL A 181 21.00 -15.20 10.19
CA VAL A 181 21.23 -14.84 11.59
C VAL A 181 19.94 -14.31 12.23
N ILE A 182 19.15 -13.51 11.48
CA ILE A 182 17.96 -12.81 11.98
C ILE A 182 16.73 -13.71 11.98
N ILE A 183 16.55 -14.54 10.93
CA ILE A 183 15.37 -15.38 10.81
C ILE A 183 15.57 -16.67 11.63
N PRO A 184 14.62 -17.06 12.52
CA PRO A 184 14.69 -18.34 13.21
C PRO A 184 14.86 -19.50 12.23
N LYS A 185 15.79 -20.39 12.50
CA LYS A 185 16.20 -21.48 11.57
C LYS A 185 15.02 -22.33 11.07
N VAL A 186 14.07 -22.62 11.95
CA VAL A 186 12.87 -23.40 11.59
C VAL A 186 12.00 -22.63 10.59
N ARG A 187 11.82 -21.30 10.80
CA ARG A 187 11.06 -20.42 9.91
C ARG A 187 11.76 -20.24 8.56
N PHE A 188 13.10 -20.09 8.59
CA PHE A 188 13.92 -20.01 7.38
C PHE A 188 13.80 -21.29 6.54
N LEU A 189 13.92 -22.47 7.17
CA LEU A 189 13.77 -23.76 6.49
C LEU A 189 12.36 -23.94 5.93
N GLY A 190 11.32 -23.62 6.71
CA GLY A 190 9.92 -23.69 6.27
C GLY A 190 9.64 -22.80 5.06
N ASN A 191 10.09 -21.56 5.10
CA ASN A 191 9.94 -20.61 3.98
C ASN A 191 10.71 -21.08 2.73
N SER A 192 11.90 -21.65 2.90
CA SER A 192 12.70 -22.18 1.79
C SER A 192 12.02 -23.38 1.12
N ILE A 193 11.48 -24.31 1.90
CA ILE A 193 10.72 -25.47 1.38
C ILE A 193 9.47 -24.98 0.66
N LEU A 194 8.70 -24.07 1.25
CA LEU A 194 7.50 -23.51 0.64
C LEU A 194 7.81 -22.77 -0.67
N SER A 195 8.92 -22.03 -0.72
CA SER A 195 9.39 -21.37 -1.95
C SER A 195 9.73 -22.38 -3.05
N ILE A 196 10.37 -23.51 -2.70
CA ILE A 196 10.66 -24.59 -3.67
C ILE A 196 9.37 -25.21 -4.18
N LEU A 197 8.43 -25.55 -3.30
CA LEU A 197 7.14 -26.12 -3.68
C LEU A 197 6.34 -25.16 -4.59
N THR A 198 6.34 -23.86 -4.27
CA THR A 198 5.70 -22.84 -5.11
C THR A 198 6.37 -22.77 -6.49
N LYS A 199 7.69 -22.82 -6.57
CA LYS A 199 8.41 -22.84 -7.86
C LYS A 199 8.01 -24.05 -8.72
N ILE A 200 7.95 -25.23 -8.12
CA ILE A 200 7.56 -26.46 -8.82
C ILE A 200 6.11 -26.37 -9.32
N SER A 201 5.19 -25.85 -8.48
CA SER A 201 3.76 -25.81 -8.83
C SER A 201 3.41 -24.70 -9.82
N SER A 202 4.10 -23.55 -9.75
CA SER A 202 3.80 -22.36 -10.56
C SER A 202 4.68 -22.20 -11.79
N GLY A 203 5.84 -22.86 -11.84
CA GLY A 203 6.85 -22.66 -12.89
C GLY A 203 7.67 -21.39 -12.77
N TYR A 204 7.44 -20.53 -11.77
CA TYR A 204 8.19 -19.28 -11.55
C TYR A 204 9.49 -19.51 -10.77
N TRP A 205 10.54 -19.96 -11.47
CA TRP A 205 11.82 -20.34 -10.85
C TRP A 205 12.66 -19.17 -10.31
N HIS A 206 12.45 -17.95 -10.80
CA HIS A 206 13.20 -16.76 -10.42
C HIS A 206 12.66 -16.09 -9.15
N VAL A 207 11.45 -16.41 -8.69
CA VAL A 207 10.91 -15.88 -7.43
C VAL A 207 11.45 -16.67 -6.25
N SER A 208 12.25 -16.05 -5.39
CA SER A 208 12.93 -16.75 -4.27
C SER A 208 12.18 -16.67 -2.95
N ASP A 209 11.55 -15.53 -2.63
CA ASP A 209 10.78 -15.34 -1.40
C ASP A 209 9.31 -15.11 -1.75
N THR A 210 8.50 -16.16 -1.60
CA THR A 210 7.05 -16.10 -1.87
C THR A 210 6.26 -15.54 -0.69
N GLN A 211 6.89 -15.37 0.48
CA GLN A 211 6.22 -15.02 1.73
C GLN A 211 6.37 -13.54 2.14
N THR A 212 7.21 -12.77 1.45
CA THR A 212 7.35 -11.36 1.79
C THR A 212 6.13 -10.56 1.32
N GLY A 213 5.63 -9.68 2.19
CA GLY A 213 4.62 -8.68 1.87
C GLY A 213 5.21 -7.34 1.39
N TYR A 214 6.55 -7.19 1.39
CA TYR A 214 7.21 -5.97 0.96
C TYR A 214 7.26 -5.91 -0.55
N THR A 215 6.42 -5.09 -1.15
CA THR A 215 6.21 -5.04 -2.61
C THR A 215 6.03 -3.61 -3.08
N ALA A 216 6.32 -3.35 -4.35
CA ALA A 216 5.95 -2.11 -5.03
C ALA A 216 5.32 -2.42 -6.38
N ILE A 217 4.33 -1.64 -6.78
CA ILE A 217 3.61 -1.77 -8.05
C ILE A 217 3.51 -0.44 -8.77
N SER A 218 3.44 -0.47 -10.09
CA SER A 218 2.94 0.63 -10.91
C SER A 218 1.41 0.64 -10.85
N VAL A 219 0.81 1.84 -10.78
CA VAL A 219 -0.65 2.01 -10.76
C VAL A 219 -1.16 2.60 -12.07
N SER A 220 -0.23 3.10 -12.91
CA SER A 220 -0.51 3.66 -14.24
C SER A 220 -0.82 2.61 -15.29
#